data_e9b5c291f11701df6d12ec552773c7b4
#
_entry.id   e9b5c291f11701df6d12ec552773c7b4
#
_cell.length_a   1.000
_cell.length_b   1.000
_cell.length_c   1.000
_cell.angle_alpha   90.00
_cell.angle_beta   90.00
_cell.angle_gamma   90.00
#
_symmetry.space_group_name_H-M   'P 1'
#
loop_
_entity.id
_entity.type
_entity.pdbx_description
1 polymer ?
#
loop_
_entity_poly.entity_id
_entity_poly.type
_entity_poly.pdbx_seq_one_letter_code
_entity_poly.pdbx_strand_id
1 'polypeptide(L)'
;MIKMKYPLVAIFAVVAQCCLFAAAAHEHAHGDSDSVLEAALRPLYSQLDVFRDQLDAVKVFVHVPCKKAKYPTDLECSEAGPLGMEDGRIPDANITASTFWSNSAAWAPYRGRLNLEGAAWLYAGSSDPNPWIQVDFGGRVIITGVITQGRPDNYNQWVTEFQVAYSNDGQQWTDVTAEGESAPTKFPGNSDRSNPVTTTFPKALQTRFLRILPTEWSAHCSMRLEVLGCKSHE
;
A
#
# COMPACT_ATOMS: atom_id res chain seq x y z
N MET A 1 30.94 8.32 -15.60
CA MET A 1 30.11 9.47 -15.13
C MET A 1 29.93 10.43 -16.30
N ILE A 2 28.84 10.31 -17.04
CA ILE A 2 28.51 11.19 -18.18
C ILE A 2 27.74 12.36 -17.58
N LYS A 3 28.34 13.57 -17.63
CA LYS A 3 27.67 14.82 -17.22
C LYS A 3 26.53 15.07 -18.23
N MET A 4 25.29 14.92 -17.80
CA MET A 4 24.14 15.38 -18.57
C MET A 4 24.24 16.90 -18.72
N LYS A 5 24.27 17.39 -19.95
CA LYS A 5 24.56 18.78 -20.31
C LYS A 5 23.38 19.74 -20.07
N TYR A 6 22.18 19.22 -19.77
CA TYR A 6 20.99 20.02 -19.50
C TYR A 6 20.11 19.36 -18.43
N PRO A 7 19.63 20.08 -17.41
CA PRO A 7 18.71 19.56 -16.41
C PRO A 7 17.30 19.36 -17.01
N LEU A 8 16.57 18.37 -16.51
CA LEU A 8 15.17 18.04 -16.90
C LEU A 8 14.23 19.27 -16.97
N VAL A 9 14.50 20.30 -16.20
CA VAL A 9 13.75 21.56 -16.18
C VAL A 9 13.79 22.29 -17.53
N ALA A 10 14.88 22.15 -18.31
CA ALA A 10 15.00 22.78 -19.62
C ALA A 10 14.09 22.10 -20.67
N ILE A 11 13.81 20.82 -20.53
CA ILE A 11 12.94 20.05 -21.44
C ILE A 11 11.48 20.47 -21.26
N PHE A 12 11.03 20.68 -20.02
CA PHE A 12 9.68 21.18 -19.74
C PHE A 12 9.44 22.61 -20.23
N ALA A 13 10.46 23.48 -20.19
CA ALA A 13 10.35 24.85 -20.67
C ALA A 13 10.18 24.92 -22.20
N VAL A 14 10.86 24.05 -22.94
CA VAL A 14 10.76 24.01 -24.42
C VAL A 14 9.41 23.45 -24.86
N VAL A 15 8.88 22.40 -24.20
CA VAL A 15 7.56 21.85 -24.53
C VAL A 15 6.44 22.84 -24.21
N ALA A 16 6.52 23.55 -23.09
CA ALA A 16 5.54 24.58 -22.72
C ALA A 16 5.55 25.75 -23.72
N GLN A 17 6.73 26.13 -24.22
CA GLN A 17 6.88 27.21 -25.20
C GLN A 17 6.36 26.81 -26.57
N CYS A 18 6.54 25.59 -27.02
CA CYS A 18 5.95 25.05 -28.25
C CYS A 18 4.42 25.04 -28.22
N CYS A 19 3.80 24.67 -27.06
CA CYS A 19 2.34 24.71 -26.92
C CYS A 19 1.77 26.14 -26.96
N LEU A 20 2.48 27.13 -26.42
CA LEU A 20 2.06 28.54 -26.47
C LEU A 20 2.16 29.14 -27.86
N PHE A 21 3.17 28.75 -28.68
CA PHE A 21 3.31 29.19 -30.06
C PHE A 21 2.29 28.54 -31.00
N ALA A 22 1.94 27.29 -30.78
CA ALA A 22 0.89 26.59 -31.56
C ALA A 22 -0.51 27.18 -31.32
N ALA A 23 -0.80 27.71 -30.14
CA ALA A 23 -2.05 28.39 -29.82
C ALA A 23 -2.12 29.79 -30.47
N ALA A 24 -1.01 30.53 -30.54
CA ALA A 24 -0.95 31.84 -31.15
C ALA A 24 -1.01 31.83 -32.70
N ALA A 25 -0.55 30.73 -33.33
CA ALA A 25 -0.60 30.57 -34.79
C ALA A 25 -2.01 30.29 -35.32
N HIS A 26 -2.96 29.86 -34.45
CA HIS A 26 -4.33 29.58 -34.86
C HIS A 26 -5.24 30.81 -34.97
N GLU A 27 -4.80 31.97 -34.48
CA GLU A 27 -5.62 33.20 -34.47
C GLU A 27 -5.34 34.20 -35.64
N HIS A 28 -4.33 33.98 -36.49
CA HIS A 28 -3.98 34.89 -37.59
C HIS A 28 -3.78 34.18 -38.93
N ALA A 29 -4.77 33.44 -39.41
CA ALA A 29 -4.72 32.88 -40.78
C ALA A 29 -5.49 33.74 -41.77
N HIS A 30 -4.84 34.80 -42.30
CA HIS A 30 -5.17 35.37 -43.61
C HIS A 30 -3.91 36.05 -44.24
N GLY A 31 -3.41 35.41 -45.32
CA GLY A 31 -2.56 36.03 -46.34
C GLY A 31 -1.03 35.90 -46.11
N ASP A 32 -0.36 35.16 -46.99
CA ASP A 32 1.11 35.13 -47.28
C ASP A 32 2.08 34.76 -46.15
N SER A 33 1.61 34.05 -45.13
CA SER A 33 2.37 33.77 -43.91
C SER A 33 3.13 32.42 -43.89
N ASP A 34 2.91 31.55 -44.86
CA ASP A 34 3.47 30.19 -44.83
C ASP A 34 4.99 30.16 -44.90
N SER A 35 5.59 31.06 -45.69
CA SER A 35 7.05 31.12 -45.85
C SER A 35 7.77 31.69 -44.61
N VAL A 36 7.14 32.63 -43.90
CA VAL A 36 7.69 33.24 -42.69
C VAL A 36 7.55 32.28 -41.50
N LEU A 37 6.44 31.56 -41.46
CA LEU A 37 6.18 30.55 -40.42
C LEU A 37 7.12 29.35 -40.57
N GLU A 38 7.34 28.86 -41.82
CA GLU A 38 8.30 27.78 -42.08
C GLU A 38 9.75 28.18 -41.74
N ALA A 39 10.16 29.42 -42.05
CA ALA A 39 11.49 29.92 -41.67
C ALA A 39 11.68 30.01 -40.15
N ALA A 40 10.63 30.39 -39.41
CA ALA A 40 10.65 30.45 -37.96
C ALA A 40 10.63 29.06 -37.29
N LEU A 41 10.03 28.05 -37.95
CA LEU A 41 9.94 26.71 -37.40
C LEU A 41 11.17 25.82 -37.70
N ARG A 42 11.95 26.13 -38.76
CA ARG A 42 13.19 25.40 -39.14
C ARG A 42 14.16 25.20 -37.96
N PRO A 43 14.52 26.17 -37.14
CA PRO A 43 15.42 25.97 -36.01
C PRO A 43 14.79 25.06 -34.93
N LEU A 44 13.45 25.04 -34.80
CA LEU A 44 12.75 24.16 -33.86
C LEU A 44 12.76 22.70 -34.35
N TYR A 45 12.58 22.45 -35.64
CA TYR A 45 12.69 21.12 -36.23
C TYR A 45 14.11 20.57 -36.07
N SER A 46 15.14 21.36 -36.27
CA SER A 46 16.54 20.93 -36.11
C SER A 46 16.85 20.56 -34.64
N GLN A 47 16.24 21.24 -33.67
CA GLN A 47 16.37 20.90 -32.27
C GLN A 47 15.60 19.60 -31.91
N LEU A 48 14.43 19.38 -32.51
CA LEU A 48 13.66 18.16 -32.37
C LEU A 48 14.40 16.94 -32.91
N ASP A 49 15.09 17.08 -34.03
CA ASP A 49 15.89 15.98 -34.59
C ASP A 49 17.08 15.63 -33.68
N VAL A 50 17.75 16.61 -33.11
CA VAL A 50 18.81 16.40 -32.11
C VAL A 50 18.27 15.68 -30.85
N PHE A 51 17.06 16.04 -30.41
CA PHE A 51 16.41 15.35 -29.28
C PHE A 51 15.99 13.93 -29.64
N ARG A 52 15.53 13.70 -30.88
CA ARG A 52 15.21 12.35 -31.37
C ARG A 52 16.44 11.47 -31.35
N ASP A 53 17.57 11.92 -31.87
CA ASP A 53 18.83 11.18 -31.88
C ASP A 53 19.35 10.88 -30.47
N GLN A 54 19.17 11.83 -29.53
CA GLN A 54 19.52 11.61 -28.13
C GLN A 54 18.59 10.61 -27.44
N LEU A 55 17.29 10.61 -27.76
CA LEU A 55 16.32 9.63 -27.27
C LEU A 55 16.61 8.22 -27.85
N ASP A 56 17.00 8.12 -29.11
CA ASP A 56 17.34 6.85 -29.71
C ASP A 56 18.67 6.30 -29.16
N ALA A 57 19.63 7.17 -28.85
CA ALA A 57 20.85 6.77 -28.14
C ALA A 57 20.54 6.25 -26.71
N VAL A 58 19.59 6.86 -25.99
CA VAL A 58 19.12 6.38 -24.69
C VAL A 58 18.37 5.05 -24.83
N LYS A 59 17.57 4.87 -25.88
CA LYS A 59 16.90 3.58 -26.16
C LYS A 59 17.89 2.44 -26.40
N VAL A 60 19.02 2.70 -27.05
CA VAL A 60 20.10 1.70 -27.22
C VAL A 60 20.70 1.31 -25.87
N PHE A 61 20.84 2.22 -24.92
CA PHE A 61 21.30 1.92 -23.56
C PHE A 61 20.25 1.17 -22.73
N VAL A 62 18.96 1.40 -22.98
CA VAL A 62 17.86 0.69 -22.30
C VAL A 62 17.63 -0.70 -22.88
N HIS A 63 18.13 -0.98 -24.13
CA HIS A 63 18.08 -2.30 -24.77
C HIS A 63 19.30 -3.19 -24.47
N VAL A 64 20.21 -2.80 -23.58
CA VAL A 64 21.00 -3.80 -22.87
C VAL A 64 19.98 -4.68 -22.16
N PRO A 65 19.84 -5.99 -22.51
CA PRO A 65 18.97 -6.86 -21.77
C PRO A 65 19.50 -6.80 -20.33
N CYS A 66 18.85 -6.02 -19.51
CA CYS A 66 18.96 -6.17 -18.08
C CYS A 66 18.58 -7.63 -17.89
N LYS A 67 19.58 -8.54 -17.84
CA LYS A 67 19.36 -9.83 -17.21
C LYS A 67 18.71 -9.43 -15.92
N LYS A 68 17.40 -9.69 -15.81
CA LYS A 68 16.62 -9.43 -14.59
C LYS A 68 17.53 -9.89 -13.48
N ALA A 69 18.17 -8.95 -12.81
CA ALA A 69 18.91 -9.26 -11.62
C ALA A 69 17.87 -10.00 -10.79
N LYS A 70 18.17 -11.22 -10.43
CA LYS A 70 17.30 -12.12 -9.70
C LYS A 70 17.25 -11.62 -8.25
N TYR A 71 16.79 -10.36 -8.09
CA TYR A 71 16.31 -9.86 -6.83
C TYR A 71 14.84 -10.22 -6.78
N PRO A 72 14.38 -10.98 -5.81
CA PRO A 72 12.96 -11.21 -5.56
C PRO A 72 12.40 -9.90 -4.98
N THR A 73 12.19 -8.88 -5.83
CA THR A 73 11.80 -7.55 -5.36
C THR A 73 10.32 -7.27 -5.54
N ASP A 74 9.57 -8.15 -6.17
CA ASP A 74 8.12 -7.98 -6.25
C ASP A 74 7.45 -9.28 -5.80
N LEU A 75 7.04 -9.30 -4.53
CA LEU A 75 6.04 -10.23 -4.02
C LEU A 75 4.73 -9.89 -4.75
N GLU A 76 4.57 -10.41 -5.97
CA GLU A 76 3.36 -10.22 -6.74
C GLU A 76 2.26 -11.14 -6.20
N CYS A 77 1.25 -10.52 -5.62
CA CYS A 77 -0.02 -11.14 -5.32
C CYS A 77 -1.00 -10.70 -6.41
N SER A 78 -1.03 -11.42 -7.54
CA SER A 78 -1.82 -11.06 -8.71
C SER A 78 -3.32 -11.01 -8.45
N GLU A 79 -3.79 -11.76 -7.45
CA GLU A 79 -5.20 -11.80 -7.04
C GLU A 79 -5.26 -11.78 -5.50
N ALA A 80 -5.09 -10.59 -4.92
CA ALA A 80 -5.25 -10.42 -3.49
C ALA A 80 -6.72 -10.56 -3.09
N GLY A 81 -7.00 -11.43 -2.12
CA GLY A 81 -8.33 -11.67 -1.57
C GLY A 81 -8.30 -11.99 -0.09
N PRO A 82 -9.46 -12.30 0.51
CA PRO A 82 -9.56 -12.70 1.92
C PRO A 82 -8.77 -13.98 2.19
N LEU A 83 -7.92 -13.97 3.23
CA LEU A 83 -7.13 -15.15 3.63
C LEU A 83 -7.90 -16.11 4.53
N GLY A 84 -9.07 -15.71 5.06
CA GLY A 84 -10.00 -16.65 5.69
C GLY A 84 -10.29 -16.42 7.16
N MET A 85 -10.21 -15.17 7.63
CA MET A 85 -10.73 -14.83 8.95
C MET A 85 -12.25 -14.90 8.96
N GLU A 86 -12.93 -14.27 8.00
CA GLU A 86 -14.38 -14.18 7.93
C GLU A 86 -15.04 -15.53 7.70
N ASP A 87 -14.57 -16.31 6.74
CA ASP A 87 -15.18 -17.58 6.33
C ASP A 87 -14.71 -18.81 7.12
N GLY A 88 -13.82 -18.62 8.10
CA GLY A 88 -13.36 -19.67 8.99
C GLY A 88 -12.30 -20.60 8.39
N ARG A 89 -11.74 -20.32 7.21
CA ARG A 89 -10.60 -21.08 6.66
C ARG A 89 -9.37 -21.03 7.58
N ILE A 90 -9.20 -19.93 8.33
CA ILE A 90 -8.23 -19.84 9.43
C ILE A 90 -8.89 -20.43 10.68
N PRO A 91 -8.37 -21.54 11.25
CA PRO A 91 -8.93 -22.16 12.44
C PRO A 91 -8.91 -21.23 13.66
N ASP A 92 -9.85 -21.40 14.61
CA ASP A 92 -9.91 -20.61 15.84
C ASP A 92 -8.62 -20.68 16.66
N ALA A 93 -7.99 -21.86 16.71
CA ALA A 93 -6.72 -22.07 17.42
C ALA A 93 -5.53 -21.26 16.84
N ASN A 94 -5.65 -20.81 15.60
CA ASN A 94 -4.63 -20.01 14.91
C ASN A 94 -4.81 -18.50 15.14
N ILE A 95 -5.87 -18.10 15.85
CA ILE A 95 -6.15 -16.70 16.18
C ILE A 95 -5.93 -16.53 17.68
N THR A 96 -4.90 -15.78 18.05
CA THR A 96 -4.49 -15.55 19.44
C THR A 96 -4.43 -14.05 19.75
N ALA A 97 -4.33 -13.68 21.01
CA ALA A 97 -4.16 -12.29 21.43
C ALA A 97 -3.32 -12.23 22.72
N SER A 98 -2.81 -11.05 23.00
CA SER A 98 -2.10 -10.77 24.26
C SER A 98 -2.99 -11.06 25.46
N THR A 99 -4.23 -10.57 25.42
CA THR A 99 -5.28 -10.76 26.42
C THR A 99 -6.67 -10.71 25.77
N PHE A 100 -7.67 -11.15 26.54
CA PHE A 100 -9.07 -10.91 26.17
C PHE A 100 -9.94 -10.79 27.44
N TRP A 101 -11.04 -10.07 27.32
CA TRP A 101 -11.87 -9.67 28.45
C TRP A 101 -12.35 -10.86 29.29
N SER A 102 -12.01 -10.81 30.59
CA SER A 102 -12.39 -11.82 31.60
C SER A 102 -11.98 -13.25 31.24
N ASN A 103 -11.06 -13.47 30.31
CA ASN A 103 -10.73 -14.79 29.74
C ASN A 103 -11.97 -15.57 29.27
N SER A 104 -13.02 -14.83 28.87
CA SER A 104 -14.28 -15.42 28.44
C SER A 104 -14.28 -15.74 26.95
N ALA A 105 -14.78 -16.90 26.59
CA ALA A 105 -14.96 -17.33 25.20
C ALA A 105 -15.83 -16.37 24.36
N ALA A 106 -16.67 -15.56 25.02
CA ALA A 106 -17.51 -14.56 24.37
C ALA A 106 -16.67 -13.42 23.72
N TRP A 107 -15.46 -13.18 24.22
CA TRP A 107 -14.58 -12.09 23.81
C TRP A 107 -13.20 -12.57 23.35
N ALA A 108 -13.09 -13.87 23.12
CA ALA A 108 -11.86 -14.53 22.72
C ALA A 108 -11.34 -14.02 21.35
N PRO A 109 -10.03 -14.20 21.03
CA PRO A 109 -9.43 -13.71 19.78
C PRO A 109 -10.16 -14.15 18.52
N TYR A 110 -10.64 -15.40 18.46
CA TYR A 110 -11.39 -15.91 17.30
C TYR A 110 -12.75 -15.22 17.07
N ARG A 111 -13.24 -14.45 18.04
CA ARG A 111 -14.41 -13.56 17.87
C ARG A 111 -14.08 -12.30 17.06
N GLY A 112 -12.80 -12.02 16.82
CA GLY A 112 -12.32 -10.93 15.98
C GLY A 112 -12.44 -11.19 14.47
N ARG A 113 -13.26 -12.12 14.01
CA ARG A 113 -13.52 -12.37 12.58
C ARG A 113 -14.37 -11.26 11.98
N LEU A 114 -14.00 -10.81 10.76
CA LEU A 114 -14.77 -9.80 10.03
C LEU A 114 -16.23 -10.25 9.90
N ASN A 115 -17.16 -9.31 9.97
CA ASN A 115 -18.61 -9.51 9.85
C ASN A 115 -19.24 -10.50 10.84
N LEU A 116 -18.50 -11.00 11.84
CA LEU A 116 -19.08 -11.86 12.84
C LEU A 116 -20.12 -11.09 13.66
N GLU A 117 -21.37 -11.55 13.66
CA GLU A 117 -22.46 -10.92 14.41
C GLU A 117 -22.37 -11.16 15.93
N GLY A 118 -22.77 -10.17 16.69
CA GLY A 118 -22.91 -10.26 18.15
C GLY A 118 -21.62 -10.45 18.94
N ALA A 119 -20.46 -10.37 18.29
CA ALA A 119 -19.18 -10.60 18.93
C ALA A 119 -18.02 -9.84 18.28
N ALA A 120 -16.94 -9.65 19.07
CA ALA A 120 -15.65 -9.12 18.63
C ALA A 120 -14.57 -9.59 19.59
N TRP A 121 -13.31 -9.51 19.23
CA TRP A 121 -12.24 -9.56 20.22
C TRP A 121 -12.28 -8.29 21.07
N LEU A 122 -12.24 -8.45 22.40
CA LEU A 122 -12.07 -7.39 23.37
C LEU A 122 -10.83 -7.66 24.21
N TYR A 123 -9.91 -6.70 24.31
CA TYR A 123 -8.76 -6.82 25.19
C TYR A 123 -9.14 -6.76 26.69
N ALA A 124 -8.25 -7.19 27.59
CA ALA A 124 -8.55 -7.31 29.03
C ALA A 124 -8.55 -5.95 29.80
N GLY A 125 -8.32 -4.81 29.12
CA GLY A 125 -8.29 -3.50 29.75
C GLY A 125 -6.89 -3.08 30.21
N SER A 126 -6.83 -2.25 31.24
CA SER A 126 -5.59 -1.59 31.71
C SER A 126 -4.49 -2.54 32.20
N SER A 127 -4.80 -3.82 32.37
CA SER A 127 -3.80 -4.87 32.66
C SER A 127 -2.92 -5.24 31.48
N ASP A 128 -3.29 -4.80 30.27
CA ASP A 128 -2.54 -5.05 29.02
C ASP A 128 -2.21 -3.70 28.34
N PRO A 129 -1.03 -3.12 28.62
CA PRO A 129 -0.67 -1.82 28.09
C PRO A 129 -0.33 -1.84 26.58
N ASN A 130 -0.08 -3.01 26.02
CA ASN A 130 0.31 -3.18 24.62
C ASN A 130 -0.50 -4.33 23.98
N PRO A 131 -1.82 -4.14 23.79
CA PRO A 131 -2.68 -5.18 23.25
C PRO A 131 -2.31 -5.54 21.82
N TRP A 132 -2.43 -6.84 21.50
CA TRP A 132 -2.31 -7.31 20.13
C TRP A 132 -3.26 -8.48 19.87
N ILE A 133 -3.68 -8.63 18.62
CA ILE A 133 -4.32 -9.81 18.07
C ILE A 133 -3.44 -10.37 16.94
N GLN A 134 -3.29 -11.69 16.91
CA GLN A 134 -2.37 -12.40 16.02
C GLN A 134 -3.11 -13.47 15.22
N VAL A 135 -2.70 -13.60 13.97
CA VAL A 135 -3.12 -14.66 13.06
C VAL A 135 -1.92 -15.51 12.66
N ASP A 136 -2.00 -16.84 12.81
CA ASP A 136 -1.07 -17.83 12.23
C ASP A 136 -1.72 -18.42 10.98
N PHE A 137 -1.14 -18.21 9.81
CA PHE A 137 -1.64 -18.75 8.54
C PHE A 137 -1.28 -20.21 8.31
N GLY A 138 -0.54 -20.85 9.25
CA GLY A 138 -0.10 -22.24 9.14
C GLY A 138 1.06 -22.46 8.15
N GLY A 139 1.36 -21.49 7.31
CA GLY A 139 2.42 -21.45 6.32
C GLY A 139 2.65 -20.04 5.83
N ARG A 140 3.65 -19.84 4.97
CA ARG A 140 3.92 -18.51 4.40
C ARG A 140 2.81 -18.10 3.42
N VAL A 141 2.39 -16.86 3.54
CA VAL A 141 1.44 -16.18 2.66
C VAL A 141 2.01 -14.83 2.24
N ILE A 142 1.46 -14.24 1.20
CA ILE A 142 1.74 -12.85 0.81
C ILE A 142 0.57 -12.01 1.31
N ILE A 143 0.83 -11.03 2.18
CA ILE A 143 -0.17 -10.15 2.76
C ILE A 143 -0.03 -8.77 2.15
N THR A 144 -1.14 -8.18 1.69
CA THR A 144 -1.18 -6.86 1.06
C THR A 144 -1.90 -5.82 1.91
N GLY A 145 -2.67 -6.26 2.90
CA GLY A 145 -3.43 -5.36 3.76
C GLY A 145 -4.37 -6.08 4.71
N VAL A 146 -5.24 -5.31 5.35
CA VAL A 146 -6.27 -5.80 6.27
C VAL A 146 -7.57 -5.03 6.09
N ILE A 147 -8.68 -5.65 6.47
CA ILE A 147 -9.97 -4.98 6.66
C ILE A 147 -10.26 -5.02 8.16
N THR A 148 -10.65 -3.90 8.77
CA THR A 148 -10.99 -3.81 10.17
C THR A 148 -12.41 -3.32 10.38
N GLN A 149 -13.05 -3.76 11.47
CA GLN A 149 -14.35 -3.30 11.94
C GLN A 149 -14.32 -3.17 13.47
N GLY A 150 -15.23 -2.36 14.00
CA GLY A 150 -15.47 -2.30 15.43
C GLY A 150 -16.39 -3.41 15.94
N ARG A 151 -16.85 -3.26 17.19
CA ARG A 151 -17.76 -4.18 17.86
C ARG A 151 -19.19 -4.04 17.30
N PRO A 152 -19.87 -5.16 16.93
CA PRO A 152 -21.12 -5.09 16.16
C PRO A 152 -22.36 -4.77 16.99
N ASP A 153 -22.30 -4.89 18.31
CA ASP A 153 -23.42 -4.64 19.21
C ASP A 153 -23.62 -3.15 19.56
N ASN A 154 -24.43 -2.83 20.55
CA ASN A 154 -24.77 -1.44 20.87
C ASN A 154 -23.68 -0.65 21.62
N TYR A 155 -22.47 -1.21 21.77
CA TYR A 155 -21.35 -0.50 22.40
C TYR A 155 -20.53 0.25 21.36
N ASN A 156 -20.25 1.51 21.60
CA ASN A 156 -19.41 2.35 20.74
C ASN A 156 -17.92 2.06 20.99
N GLN A 157 -17.46 0.89 20.56
CA GLN A 157 -16.12 0.38 20.81
C GLN A 157 -15.47 -0.06 19.49
N TRP A 158 -14.37 0.57 19.13
CA TRP A 158 -13.57 0.26 17.95
C TRP A 158 -12.15 0.79 18.09
N VAL A 159 -11.21 0.20 17.36
CA VAL A 159 -9.84 0.68 17.24
C VAL A 159 -9.79 1.83 16.23
N THR A 160 -9.22 2.97 16.63
CA THR A 160 -9.08 4.17 15.79
C THR A 160 -7.70 4.29 15.13
N GLU A 161 -6.66 3.65 15.71
CA GLU A 161 -5.31 3.61 15.18
C GLU A 161 -4.64 2.30 15.59
N PHE A 162 -3.82 1.74 14.71
CA PHE A 162 -3.06 0.53 14.99
C PHE A 162 -1.73 0.51 14.23
N GLN A 163 -0.81 -0.31 14.72
CA GLN A 163 0.41 -0.72 14.05
C GLN A 163 0.32 -2.19 13.62
N VAL A 164 1.23 -2.62 12.77
CA VAL A 164 1.29 -3.99 12.27
C VAL A 164 2.69 -4.54 12.41
N ALA A 165 2.80 -5.77 12.92
CA ALA A 165 4.05 -6.52 12.94
C ALA A 165 3.84 -7.90 12.30
N TYR A 166 4.90 -8.46 11.74
CA TYR A 166 4.88 -9.77 11.10
C TYR A 166 6.07 -10.63 11.53
N SER A 167 5.94 -11.95 11.41
CA SER A 167 6.96 -12.90 11.81
C SER A 167 6.87 -14.20 11.00
N ASN A 168 8.01 -14.87 10.81
CA ASN A 168 8.05 -16.21 10.20
C ASN A 168 8.12 -17.35 11.23
N ASP A 169 8.52 -17.06 12.46
CA ASP A 169 8.73 -18.05 13.54
C ASP A 169 7.83 -17.82 14.77
N GLY A 170 7.09 -16.70 14.80
CA GLY A 170 6.22 -16.32 15.93
C GLY A 170 7.00 -15.80 17.15
N GLN A 171 8.32 -15.67 17.06
CA GLN A 171 9.19 -15.24 18.15
C GLN A 171 9.85 -13.90 17.85
N GLN A 172 10.45 -13.75 16.67
CA GLN A 172 11.03 -12.51 16.22
C GLN A 172 10.04 -11.74 15.34
N TRP A 173 9.79 -10.49 15.70
CA TRP A 173 8.80 -9.63 15.06
C TRP A 173 9.46 -8.47 14.35
N THR A 174 8.95 -8.15 13.18
CA THR A 174 9.35 -6.99 12.38
C THR A 174 8.14 -6.09 12.19
N ASP A 175 8.30 -4.82 12.53
CA ASP A 175 7.22 -3.83 12.33
C ASP A 175 7.10 -3.44 10.85
N VAL A 176 5.88 -3.17 10.43
CA VAL A 176 5.64 -2.58 9.12
C VAL A 176 6.00 -1.09 9.19
N THR A 177 6.93 -0.69 8.31
CA THR A 177 7.40 0.70 8.19
C THR A 177 7.09 1.28 6.82
N ALA A 178 6.89 2.59 6.73
CA ALA A 178 6.85 3.30 5.45
C ALA A 178 8.24 3.27 4.78
N GLU A 179 8.28 3.48 3.48
CA GLU A 179 9.54 3.48 2.73
C GLU A 179 10.47 4.61 3.23
N GLY A 180 11.69 4.21 3.60
CA GLY A 180 12.69 5.15 4.13
C GLY A 180 12.53 5.50 5.62
N GLU A 181 11.49 4.99 6.30
CA GLU A 181 11.24 5.22 7.72
C GLU A 181 11.74 4.06 8.57
N SER A 182 12.18 4.37 9.79
CA SER A 182 12.57 3.37 10.79
C SER A 182 11.50 3.15 11.87
N ALA A 183 10.57 4.08 12.01
CA ALA A 183 9.47 3.98 12.98
C ALA A 183 8.33 3.10 12.44
N PRO A 184 7.64 2.32 13.31
CA PRO A 184 6.46 1.58 12.93
C PRO A 184 5.38 2.49 12.35
N THR A 185 4.80 2.09 11.20
CA THR A 185 3.73 2.85 10.55
C THR A 185 2.45 2.77 11.40
N LYS A 186 1.85 3.91 11.67
CA LYS A 186 0.54 4.03 12.27
C LYS A 186 -0.52 4.06 11.17
N PHE A 187 -1.43 3.13 11.22
CA PHE A 187 -2.53 3.02 10.26
C PHE A 187 -3.83 3.54 10.88
N PRO A 188 -4.64 4.32 10.15
CA PRO A 188 -5.97 4.70 10.59
C PRO A 188 -6.86 3.47 10.68
N GLY A 189 -7.57 3.35 11.79
CA GLY A 189 -8.58 2.32 12.01
C GLY A 189 -9.99 2.80 11.69
N ASN A 190 -10.95 2.35 12.50
CA ASN A 190 -12.37 2.63 12.30
C ASN A 190 -12.80 3.97 12.92
N SER A 191 -13.83 4.59 12.36
CA SER A 191 -14.51 5.77 12.90
C SER A 191 -15.87 5.43 13.53
N ASP A 192 -16.31 4.19 13.34
CA ASP A 192 -17.54 3.64 13.92
C ASP A 192 -17.41 2.12 14.16
N ARG A 193 -18.49 1.52 14.67
CA ARG A 193 -18.53 0.11 15.05
C ARG A 193 -18.81 -0.86 13.88
N SER A 194 -19.37 -0.38 12.78
CA SER A 194 -20.04 -1.24 11.79
C SER A 194 -19.39 -1.21 10.42
N ASN A 195 -18.92 -0.04 9.97
CA ASN A 195 -18.36 0.10 8.64
C ASN A 195 -16.97 -0.52 8.55
N PRO A 196 -16.71 -1.43 7.58
CA PRO A 196 -15.38 -1.96 7.37
C PRO A 196 -14.45 -0.89 6.80
N VAL A 197 -13.21 -0.86 7.27
CA VAL A 197 -12.14 0.00 6.78
C VAL A 197 -11.03 -0.87 6.22
N THR A 198 -10.69 -0.67 4.93
CA THR A 198 -9.59 -1.38 4.28
C THR A 198 -8.30 -0.57 4.37
N THR A 199 -7.25 -1.20 4.85
CA THR A 199 -5.90 -0.65 4.93
C THR A 199 -4.95 -1.47 4.06
N THR A 200 -4.32 -0.83 3.07
CA THR A 200 -3.28 -1.44 2.24
C THR A 200 -1.90 -1.14 2.83
N PHE A 201 -1.02 -2.12 2.88
CA PHE A 201 0.34 -1.94 3.38
C PHE A 201 1.24 -1.28 2.33
N PRO A 202 2.28 -0.52 2.75
CA PRO A 202 3.21 0.13 1.83
C PRO A 202 3.90 -0.82 0.84
N LYS A 203 4.11 -2.07 1.28
CA LYS A 203 4.62 -3.19 0.46
C LYS A 203 3.99 -4.50 0.92
N ALA A 204 3.90 -5.46 0.00
CA ALA A 204 3.46 -6.81 0.33
C ALA A 204 4.43 -7.50 1.31
N LEU A 205 3.91 -8.27 2.24
CA LEU A 205 4.66 -8.97 3.28
C LEU A 205 4.61 -10.48 3.01
N GLN A 206 5.76 -11.14 2.88
CA GLN A 206 5.80 -12.61 2.85
C GLN A 206 6.08 -13.13 4.27
N THR A 207 5.07 -13.73 4.89
CA THR A 207 5.14 -14.11 6.30
C THR A 207 4.19 -15.25 6.66
N ARG A 208 4.40 -15.88 7.82
CA ARG A 208 3.47 -16.85 8.41
C ARG A 208 2.56 -16.23 9.48
N PHE A 209 3.04 -15.24 10.22
CA PHE A 209 2.29 -14.65 11.33
C PHE A 209 2.10 -13.15 11.11
N LEU A 210 0.92 -12.64 11.43
CA LEU A 210 0.60 -11.22 11.44
C LEU A 210 0.06 -10.83 12.81
N ARG A 211 0.53 -9.70 13.37
CA ARG A 211 -0.06 -9.03 14.53
C ARG A 211 -0.62 -7.68 14.14
N ILE A 212 -1.82 -7.38 14.63
CA ILE A 212 -2.37 -6.03 14.71
C ILE A 212 -2.20 -5.56 16.14
N LEU A 213 -1.60 -4.38 16.30
CA LEU A 213 -1.25 -3.77 17.58
C LEU A 213 -2.04 -2.45 17.70
N PRO A 214 -3.23 -2.46 18.32
CA PRO A 214 -4.00 -1.26 18.58
C PRO A 214 -3.20 -0.25 19.40
N THR A 215 -3.16 1.01 18.94
CA THR A 215 -2.50 2.13 19.64
C THR A 215 -3.50 3.13 20.18
N GLU A 216 -4.67 3.28 19.52
CA GLU A 216 -5.76 4.14 19.97
C GLU A 216 -7.12 3.49 19.71
N TRP A 217 -8.12 3.81 20.53
CA TRP A 217 -9.47 3.28 20.40
C TRP A 217 -10.53 4.18 21.03
N SER A 218 -11.79 4.02 20.60
CA SER A 218 -12.97 4.62 21.20
C SER A 218 -13.48 3.74 22.34
N ALA A 219 -13.65 4.30 23.53
CA ALA A 219 -14.16 3.71 24.77
C ALA A 219 -13.40 2.45 25.22
N HIS A 220 -13.30 1.41 24.40
CA HIS A 220 -12.61 0.16 24.73
C HIS A 220 -12.00 -0.47 23.47
N CYS A 221 -10.79 -1.04 23.57
CA CYS A 221 -10.16 -1.73 22.45
C CYS A 221 -10.94 -2.99 22.09
N SER A 222 -11.57 -2.92 20.94
CA SER A 222 -12.38 -3.99 20.38
C SER A 222 -12.30 -3.95 18.86
N MET A 223 -12.12 -5.11 18.23
CA MET A 223 -12.05 -5.17 16.78
C MET A 223 -12.44 -6.52 16.19
N ARG A 224 -12.86 -6.46 14.94
CA ARG A 224 -12.95 -7.57 14.00
C ARG A 224 -12.08 -7.29 12.81
N LEU A 225 -11.56 -8.32 12.14
CA LEU A 225 -10.68 -8.14 11.00
C LEU A 225 -10.76 -9.29 10.00
N GLU A 226 -10.36 -8.98 8.76
CA GLU A 226 -9.94 -9.91 7.73
C GLU A 226 -8.55 -9.52 7.24
N VAL A 227 -7.75 -10.49 6.83
CA VAL A 227 -6.43 -10.26 6.24
C VAL A 227 -6.51 -10.46 4.73
N LEU A 228 -5.98 -9.51 3.98
CA LEU A 228 -5.96 -9.53 2.51
C LEU A 228 -4.60 -10.00 2.00
N GLY A 229 -4.62 -10.87 1.01
CA GLY A 229 -3.40 -11.40 0.43
C GLY A 229 -3.65 -12.58 -0.49
N CYS A 230 -2.64 -13.39 -0.70
CA CYS A 230 -2.70 -14.63 -1.48
C CYS A 230 -1.73 -15.68 -0.94
N LYS A 231 -1.88 -16.92 -1.41
CA LYS A 231 -0.91 -17.99 -1.10
C LYS A 231 0.44 -17.66 -1.72
N SER A 232 1.51 -17.86 -0.97
CA SER A 232 2.85 -17.84 -1.53
C SER A 232 3.01 -19.04 -2.48
N HIS A 233 3.40 -18.79 -3.72
CA HIS A 233 3.88 -19.86 -4.60
C HIS A 233 5.30 -20.20 -4.15
N GLU A 234 5.48 -21.38 -3.56
CA GLU A 234 6.80 -21.96 -3.32
C GLU A 234 7.42 -22.50 -4.60
#